data_54bb9a27be84eb3884e5192609d23f99
#
_entry.id   54bb9a27be84eb3884e5192609d23f99
#
_cell.length_a   1.000
_cell.length_b   1.000
_cell.length_c   1.000
_cell.angle_alpha   90.00
_cell.angle_beta   90.00
_cell.angle_gamma   90.00
#
_symmetry.space_group_name_H-M   'P 1'
#
loop_
_entity.id
_entity.type
_entity.pdbx_description
1 polymer ?
#
loop_
_entity_poly.entity_id
_entity_poly.type
_entity_poly.pdbx_seq_one_letter_code
_entity_poly.pdbx_strand_id
1 'polypeptide(L)'
;MEKHNRHALLAKVLTPAVAGLTLLSLAACGTSSTPSAAGDAAGGSEGKTSIKVVVAPIQFETAYVAQEKGFFDEVGLTVEIVPGADPSANLAQTVSGQADITTASWGVMTTATAKGMPVKVISGNGVVDPAVDNSGILIPKNSSINNVADLKGKNVAVVGVNTGGDIPMLQAAAAAGIDPKSITEIAVPYAGMQAALEQGTVDAAFAADTYYHQLVDAGFKSIASPVREFQGNMPVTVWAATDNWLKSNPGTAKKFNDAMTKAATFYTDPANVKAVVDITARIKQVDASMVNPKSYVPVNTSINLATGQAGIDAMKELGFVTKPLTAEAMLWADAPRFAN
;
A
#
# COMPACT_ATOMS: atom_id res chain seq x y z
N MET A 1 -3.77 -41.13 43.52
CA MET A 1 -4.74 -42.14 43.05
C MET A 1 -5.45 -41.47 41.90
N GLU A 2 -5.43 -41.84 40.67
CA GLU A 2 -5.03 -42.95 39.76
C GLU A 2 -4.74 -42.30 38.42
N LYS A 3 -3.63 -42.45 37.77
CA LYS A 3 -3.05 -43.44 36.86
C LYS A 3 -3.88 -43.71 35.57
N HIS A 4 -3.18 -43.44 34.46
CA HIS A 4 -3.09 -44.15 33.16
C HIS A 4 -4.25 -43.97 32.18
N ASN A 5 -3.99 -43.54 30.91
CA ASN A 5 -3.49 -44.45 29.87
C ASN A 5 -2.99 -43.75 28.61
N ARG A 6 -1.80 -44.17 28.17
CA ARG A 6 -1.22 -43.97 26.86
C ARG A 6 -1.84 -44.99 25.89
N HIS A 7 -2.12 -44.59 24.64
CA HIS A 7 -2.03 -45.48 23.51
C HIS A 7 -1.34 -44.78 22.34
N ALA A 8 -0.10 -45.23 22.13
CA ALA A 8 0.61 -45.15 20.85
C ALA A 8 0.11 -46.29 19.93
N LEU A 9 -0.03 -46.01 18.65
CA LEU A 9 -0.11 -47.02 17.62
C LEU A 9 0.74 -46.62 16.43
N LEU A 10 1.74 -47.50 16.23
CA LEU A 10 2.75 -47.50 15.18
C LEU A 10 2.22 -48.03 13.84
N ALA A 11 2.76 -47.44 12.77
CA ALA A 11 3.23 -48.00 11.52
C ALA A 11 2.39 -49.02 10.73
N LYS A 12 2.32 -48.76 9.43
CA LYS A 12 2.74 -49.76 8.41
C LYS A 12 3.12 -49.11 7.09
N VAL A 13 4.37 -49.33 6.73
CA VAL A 13 5.00 -49.17 5.42
C VAL A 13 4.53 -50.31 4.51
N LEU A 14 4.22 -50.02 3.26
CA LEU A 14 4.25 -51.02 2.17
C LEU A 14 4.51 -50.31 0.83
N THR A 15 5.71 -50.45 0.30
CA THR A 15 6.03 -50.48 -1.14
C THR A 15 5.86 -51.91 -1.65
N PRO A 16 5.55 -52.11 -2.96
CA PRO A 16 6.64 -52.55 -3.83
C PRO A 16 6.62 -51.96 -5.26
N ALA A 17 7.81 -52.02 -5.85
CA ALA A 17 8.17 -51.80 -7.23
C ALA A 17 7.75 -52.95 -8.14
N VAL A 18 7.74 -52.73 -9.47
CA VAL A 18 8.23 -53.55 -10.58
C VAL A 18 7.81 -52.91 -11.90
N ALA A 19 8.67 -52.35 -12.64
CA ALA A 19 9.38 -52.66 -13.89
C ALA A 19 8.52 -53.14 -15.08
N GLY A 20 8.73 -52.52 -16.24
CA GLY A 20 8.25 -52.95 -17.56
C GLY A 20 8.75 -52.05 -18.67
N LEU A 21 9.94 -52.36 -19.22
CA LEU A 21 10.47 -51.87 -20.49
C LEU A 21 9.63 -52.37 -21.68
N THR A 22 9.37 -51.54 -22.70
CA THR A 22 9.45 -51.99 -24.10
C THR A 22 9.75 -50.79 -25.03
N LEU A 23 10.90 -50.89 -25.67
CA LEU A 23 11.32 -50.16 -26.86
C LEU A 23 10.61 -50.72 -28.09
N LEU A 24 10.18 -49.89 -28.99
CA LEU A 24 10.14 -50.18 -30.42
C LEU A 24 10.37 -48.92 -31.27
N SER A 25 11.47 -48.90 -31.93
CA SER A 25 11.88 -48.03 -33.05
C SER A 25 11.21 -48.46 -34.32
N LEU A 26 10.79 -47.52 -35.18
CA LEU A 26 10.86 -47.68 -36.65
C LEU A 26 11.03 -46.33 -37.34
N ALA A 27 12.06 -46.24 -38.12
CA ALA A 27 12.35 -45.17 -39.06
C ALA A 27 11.59 -45.39 -40.37
N ALA A 28 11.20 -44.31 -41.05
CA ALA A 28 11.02 -44.32 -42.51
C ALA A 28 11.26 -42.93 -43.05
N CYS A 29 12.07 -42.90 -44.09
CA CYS A 29 12.58 -41.77 -44.86
C CYS A 29 11.57 -41.08 -45.75
N GLY A 30 11.84 -39.80 -45.98
CA GLY A 30 12.03 -39.23 -47.34
C GLY A 30 10.82 -38.53 -47.94
N THR A 31 10.89 -37.21 -48.13
CA THR A 31 11.05 -36.59 -49.45
C THR A 31 11.19 -35.06 -49.26
N SER A 32 12.20 -34.57 -49.96
CA SER A 32 12.50 -33.15 -50.16
C SER A 32 11.44 -32.44 -51.01
N SER A 33 10.98 -31.27 -50.58
CA SER A 33 10.49 -30.23 -51.46
C SER A 33 10.79 -28.84 -50.90
N THR A 34 11.35 -28.04 -51.75
CA THR A 34 11.94 -26.71 -51.64
C THR A 34 10.97 -25.64 -51.17
N PRO A 35 11.44 -24.51 -50.58
CA PRO A 35 10.60 -23.54 -49.87
C PRO A 35 9.91 -22.59 -50.82
N SER A 36 8.62 -22.40 -50.60
CA SER A 36 7.88 -21.25 -51.14
C SER A 36 7.81 -20.19 -50.05
N ALA A 37 8.43 -19.06 -50.30
CA ALA A 37 8.30 -17.88 -49.46
C ALA A 37 6.88 -17.32 -49.60
N ALA A 38 6.06 -17.51 -48.59
CA ALA A 38 4.87 -16.71 -48.36
C ALA A 38 5.05 -16.09 -46.94
N GLY A 39 5.25 -14.80 -46.94
CA GLY A 39 5.31 -14.03 -45.68
C GLY A 39 3.94 -14.04 -45.03
N ASP A 40 3.80 -14.86 -44.01
CA ASP A 40 2.77 -14.68 -42.99
C ASP A 40 3.37 -13.82 -41.89
N ALA A 41 2.94 -12.56 -41.88
CA ALA A 41 3.05 -11.74 -40.70
C ALA A 41 2.20 -12.42 -39.60
N ALA A 42 2.81 -13.34 -38.87
CA ALA A 42 2.27 -13.80 -37.61
C ALA A 42 2.26 -12.60 -36.66
N GLY A 43 1.15 -11.89 -36.59
CA GLY A 43 0.78 -11.05 -35.46
C GLY A 43 0.69 -11.95 -34.24
N GLY A 44 1.84 -12.17 -33.59
CA GLY A 44 1.87 -12.84 -32.31
C GLY A 44 1.03 -11.99 -31.35
N SER A 45 -0.09 -12.49 -30.89
CA SER A 45 -0.72 -11.98 -29.70
C SER A 45 0.29 -12.22 -28.58
N GLU A 46 1.10 -11.18 -28.26
CA GLU A 46 1.91 -11.22 -27.05
C GLU A 46 0.95 -11.47 -25.90
N GLY A 47 1.05 -12.63 -25.24
CA GLY A 47 0.25 -12.98 -24.10
C GLY A 47 0.42 -11.90 -23.02
N LYS A 48 -0.68 -11.52 -22.35
CA LYS A 48 -0.61 -10.54 -21.28
C LYS A 48 0.38 -10.98 -20.20
N THR A 49 1.16 -10.03 -19.69
CA THR A 49 2.06 -10.26 -18.57
C THR A 49 1.26 -10.26 -17.27
N SER A 50 1.34 -11.35 -16.48
CA SER A 50 0.67 -11.45 -15.18
C SER A 50 1.54 -10.92 -14.07
N ILE A 51 0.97 -10.09 -13.18
CA ILE A 51 1.61 -9.57 -11.97
C ILE A 51 0.67 -9.63 -10.78
N LYS A 52 1.25 -9.74 -9.58
CA LYS A 52 0.53 -9.64 -8.30
C LYS A 52 0.80 -8.30 -7.64
N VAL A 53 -0.28 -7.62 -7.25
CA VAL A 53 -0.21 -6.29 -6.63
C VAL A 53 -0.92 -6.31 -5.28
N VAL A 54 -0.18 -6.06 -4.18
CA VAL A 54 -0.77 -5.91 -2.84
C VAL A 54 -1.33 -4.50 -2.70
N VAL A 55 -2.61 -4.38 -2.38
CA VAL A 55 -3.33 -3.11 -2.30
C VAL A 55 -3.89 -2.89 -0.88
N ALA A 56 -3.48 -1.79 -0.24
CA ALA A 56 -4.01 -1.40 1.05
C ALA A 56 -5.51 -1.05 0.99
N PRO A 57 -6.24 -1.14 2.13
CA PRO A 57 -7.70 -1.01 2.15
C PRO A 57 -8.22 0.42 1.95
N ILE A 58 -7.36 1.45 2.04
CA ILE A 58 -7.73 2.85 1.86
C ILE A 58 -6.73 3.58 0.96
N GLN A 59 -7.20 4.65 0.30
CA GLN A 59 -6.39 5.59 -0.51
C GLN A 59 -5.68 4.96 -1.72
N PHE A 60 -6.13 3.78 -2.15
CA PHE A 60 -5.58 3.09 -3.33
C PHE A 60 -6.68 2.58 -4.27
N GLU A 61 -7.83 3.25 -4.27
CA GLU A 61 -8.98 2.97 -5.13
C GLU A 61 -8.60 3.00 -6.60
N THR A 62 -7.55 3.75 -6.97
CA THR A 62 -7.01 3.84 -8.34
C THR A 62 -6.63 2.48 -8.93
N ALA A 63 -6.15 1.51 -8.13
CA ALA A 63 -5.85 0.16 -8.62
C ALA A 63 -7.11 -0.57 -9.08
N TYR A 64 -8.20 -0.44 -8.33
CA TYR A 64 -9.49 -1.05 -8.67
C TYR A 64 -10.15 -0.31 -9.83
N VAL A 65 -9.98 1.02 -9.92
CA VAL A 65 -10.38 1.79 -11.10
C VAL A 65 -9.64 1.28 -12.33
N ALA A 66 -8.32 1.08 -12.26
CA ALA A 66 -7.53 0.54 -13.36
C ALA A 66 -8.02 -0.84 -13.80
N GLN A 67 -8.35 -1.71 -12.84
CA GLN A 67 -8.87 -3.05 -13.12
C GLN A 67 -10.26 -3.02 -13.77
N GLU A 68 -11.21 -2.27 -13.19
CA GLU A 68 -12.59 -2.24 -13.67
C GLU A 68 -12.78 -1.49 -15.01
N LYS A 69 -11.92 -0.50 -15.27
CA LYS A 69 -11.93 0.25 -16.54
C LYS A 69 -11.09 -0.42 -17.62
N GLY A 70 -10.43 -1.53 -17.32
CA GLY A 70 -9.63 -2.27 -18.29
C GLY A 70 -8.28 -1.61 -18.59
N PHE A 71 -7.81 -0.62 -17.82
CA PHE A 71 -6.56 0.10 -18.11
C PHE A 71 -5.33 -0.81 -18.02
N PHE A 72 -5.37 -1.84 -17.18
CA PHE A 72 -4.32 -2.87 -17.18
C PHE A 72 -4.34 -3.71 -18.47
N ASP A 73 -5.53 -4.07 -18.94
CA ASP A 73 -5.69 -4.82 -20.19
C ASP A 73 -5.19 -4.06 -21.40
N GLU A 74 -5.44 -2.75 -21.45
CA GLU A 74 -5.01 -1.86 -22.54
C GLU A 74 -3.48 -1.81 -22.70
N VAL A 75 -2.74 -2.00 -21.60
CA VAL A 75 -1.27 -2.04 -21.61
C VAL A 75 -0.70 -3.46 -21.65
N GLY A 76 -1.55 -4.49 -21.81
CA GLY A 76 -1.15 -5.89 -21.88
C GLY A 76 -0.73 -6.47 -20.52
N LEU A 77 -1.34 -6.03 -19.42
CA LEU A 77 -1.16 -6.61 -18.08
C LEU A 77 -2.40 -7.38 -17.66
N THR A 78 -2.18 -8.49 -16.96
CA THR A 78 -3.17 -9.17 -16.11
C THR A 78 -2.76 -8.97 -14.67
N VAL A 79 -3.56 -8.24 -13.89
CA VAL A 79 -3.23 -7.88 -12.51
C VAL A 79 -4.10 -8.66 -11.54
N GLU A 80 -3.46 -9.47 -10.69
CA GLU A 80 -4.08 -10.06 -9.50
C GLU A 80 -3.95 -9.08 -8.34
N ILE A 81 -5.05 -8.46 -7.93
CA ILE A 81 -5.08 -7.61 -6.73
C ILE A 81 -5.19 -8.50 -5.50
N VAL A 82 -4.20 -8.42 -4.63
CA VAL A 82 -4.16 -9.12 -3.33
C VAL A 82 -4.52 -8.11 -2.24
N PRO A 83 -5.57 -8.35 -1.44
CA PRO A 83 -5.90 -7.48 -0.33
C PRO A 83 -4.72 -7.36 0.66
N GLY A 84 -4.31 -6.14 0.92
CA GLY A 84 -3.23 -5.82 1.85
C GLY A 84 -3.76 -5.43 3.23
N ALA A 85 -2.83 -5.19 4.14
CA ALA A 85 -3.09 -4.72 5.49
C ALA A 85 -2.46 -3.33 5.72
N ASP A 86 -1.54 -3.22 6.67
CA ASP A 86 -0.76 -2.01 6.87
C ASP A 86 0.39 -1.89 5.85
N PRO A 87 0.93 -0.67 5.62
CA PRO A 87 1.98 -0.45 4.62
C PRO A 87 3.27 -1.24 4.87
N SER A 88 3.64 -1.52 6.11
CA SER A 88 4.85 -2.27 6.44
C SER A 88 4.69 -3.75 6.12
N ALA A 89 3.54 -4.35 6.45
CA ALA A 89 3.20 -5.73 6.12
C ALA A 89 3.11 -5.93 4.60
N ASN A 90 2.52 -4.96 3.90
CA ASN A 90 2.42 -4.99 2.44
C ASN A 90 3.82 -4.97 1.78
N LEU A 91 4.71 -4.10 2.25
CA LEU A 91 6.08 -4.05 1.75
C LEU A 91 6.83 -5.36 2.02
N ALA A 92 6.64 -5.97 3.20
CA ALA A 92 7.26 -7.26 3.55
C ALA A 92 6.83 -8.40 2.60
N GLN A 93 5.56 -8.45 2.17
CA GLN A 93 5.09 -9.42 1.17
C GLN A 93 5.83 -9.27 -0.17
N THR A 94 6.08 -8.04 -0.60
CA THR A 94 6.81 -7.78 -1.85
C THR A 94 8.29 -8.11 -1.72
N VAL A 95 8.92 -7.77 -0.60
CA VAL A 95 10.33 -8.12 -0.35
C VAL A 95 10.53 -9.63 -0.27
N SER A 96 9.55 -10.39 0.24
CA SER A 96 9.58 -11.85 0.28
C SER A 96 9.23 -12.53 -1.05
N GLY A 97 8.86 -11.76 -2.09
CA GLY A 97 8.49 -12.28 -3.40
C GLY A 97 7.07 -12.86 -3.50
N GLN A 98 6.21 -12.59 -2.52
CA GLN A 98 4.80 -12.99 -2.55
C GLN A 98 3.96 -12.08 -3.46
N ALA A 99 4.45 -10.89 -3.75
CA ALA A 99 3.88 -9.95 -4.71
C ALA A 99 5.00 -9.23 -5.49
N ASP A 100 4.66 -8.68 -6.63
CA ASP A 100 5.55 -7.96 -7.54
C ASP A 100 5.61 -6.47 -7.20
N ILE A 101 4.43 -5.88 -7.00
CA ILE A 101 4.23 -4.47 -6.69
C ILE A 101 3.37 -4.36 -5.44
N THR A 102 3.60 -3.32 -4.66
CA THR A 102 2.86 -3.05 -3.43
C THR A 102 2.48 -1.59 -3.28
N THR A 103 1.42 -1.38 -2.52
CA THR A 103 1.14 -0.08 -1.90
C THR A 103 2.06 0.14 -0.71
N ALA A 104 2.55 1.36 -0.57
CA ALA A 104 3.33 1.77 0.59
C ALA A 104 3.00 3.22 0.97
N SER A 105 3.38 3.65 2.17
CA SER A 105 3.45 5.07 2.50
C SER A 105 4.85 5.62 2.25
N TRP A 106 4.95 6.94 2.06
CA TRP A 106 6.24 7.60 1.94
C TRP A 106 7.14 7.35 3.16
N GLY A 107 6.55 7.37 4.36
CA GLY A 107 7.29 7.10 5.62
C GLY A 107 7.85 5.68 5.69
N VAL A 108 7.07 4.67 5.29
CA VAL A 108 7.54 3.27 5.23
C VAL A 108 8.68 3.13 4.22
N MET A 109 8.55 3.73 3.03
CA MET A 109 9.61 3.69 2.02
C MET A 109 10.87 4.41 2.48
N THR A 110 10.72 5.56 3.16
CA THR A 110 11.84 6.30 3.78
C THR A 110 12.59 5.43 4.77
N THR A 111 11.87 4.80 5.71
CA THR A 111 12.47 3.93 6.73
C THR A 111 13.15 2.70 6.10
N ALA A 112 12.49 2.06 5.15
CA ALA A 112 13.01 0.87 4.45
C ALA A 112 14.30 1.20 3.69
N THR A 113 14.31 2.28 2.92
CA THR A 113 15.48 2.72 2.15
C THR A 113 16.63 3.15 3.08
N ALA A 114 16.35 3.88 4.16
CA ALA A 114 17.36 4.27 5.16
C ALA A 114 18.03 3.05 5.82
N LYS A 115 17.30 1.94 5.97
CA LYS A 115 17.81 0.66 6.47
C LYS A 115 18.52 -0.17 5.38
N GLY A 116 18.59 0.31 4.15
CA GLY A 116 19.26 -0.37 3.04
C GLY A 116 18.44 -1.51 2.42
N MET A 117 17.12 -1.52 2.61
CA MET A 117 16.27 -2.50 1.92
C MET A 117 16.28 -2.23 0.40
N PRO A 118 16.36 -3.27 -0.44
CA PRO A 118 16.45 -3.12 -1.89
C PRO A 118 15.07 -2.88 -2.52
N VAL A 119 14.48 -1.73 -2.20
CA VAL A 119 13.13 -1.34 -2.64
C VAL A 119 13.13 0.07 -3.23
N LYS A 120 12.25 0.32 -4.18
CA LYS A 120 12.09 1.61 -4.87
C LYS A 120 10.64 2.01 -4.98
N VAL A 121 10.38 3.30 -4.90
CA VAL A 121 9.12 3.91 -5.31
C VAL A 121 9.09 3.94 -6.84
N ILE A 122 8.05 3.39 -7.44
CA ILE A 122 7.88 3.32 -8.90
C ILE A 122 6.89 4.37 -9.41
N SER A 123 5.98 4.84 -8.56
CA SER A 123 4.98 5.85 -8.90
C SER A 123 4.41 6.48 -7.64
N GLY A 124 3.99 7.72 -7.72
CA GLY A 124 3.13 8.36 -6.74
C GLY A 124 1.72 7.79 -6.78
N ASN A 125 0.93 8.13 -5.76
CA ASN A 125 -0.50 7.89 -5.71
C ASN A 125 -1.17 9.06 -4.96
N GLY A 126 -1.46 8.96 -3.66
CA GLY A 126 -2.09 10.03 -2.90
C GLY A 126 -1.12 11.15 -2.50
N VAL A 127 -1.58 12.37 -2.60
CA VAL A 127 -0.86 13.60 -2.21
C VAL A 127 -1.68 14.33 -1.14
N VAL A 128 -1.02 14.87 -0.12
CA VAL A 128 -1.72 15.66 0.90
C VAL A 128 -2.24 16.96 0.30
N ASP A 129 -3.54 17.16 0.36
CA ASP A 129 -4.17 18.46 0.15
C ASP A 129 -4.60 19.04 1.50
N PRO A 130 -4.02 20.17 1.96
CA PRO A 130 -4.41 20.80 3.21
C PRO A 130 -5.87 21.26 3.25
N ALA A 131 -6.53 21.41 2.11
CA ALA A 131 -7.96 21.74 2.03
C ALA A 131 -8.89 20.55 2.32
N VAL A 132 -8.38 19.31 2.23
CA VAL A 132 -9.16 18.09 2.45
C VAL A 132 -9.11 17.67 3.92
N ASP A 133 -10.27 17.62 4.56
CA ASP A 133 -10.41 17.15 5.95
C ASP A 133 -10.73 15.65 5.98
N ASN A 134 -9.69 14.83 5.98
CA ASN A 134 -9.82 13.37 5.87
C ASN A 134 -8.99 12.60 6.88
N SER A 135 -8.39 13.27 7.85
CA SER A 135 -7.57 12.58 8.87
C SER A 135 -7.38 13.44 10.11
N GLY A 136 -7.20 12.80 11.24
CA GLY A 136 -6.98 13.52 12.48
C GLY A 136 -6.71 12.62 13.68
N ILE A 137 -6.36 13.26 14.80
CA ILE A 137 -6.25 12.62 16.10
C ILE A 137 -7.60 12.75 16.80
N LEU A 138 -8.24 11.62 17.06
CA LEU A 138 -9.58 11.55 17.65
C LEU A 138 -9.52 11.02 19.08
N ILE A 139 -10.43 11.54 19.90
CA ILE A 139 -10.57 11.19 21.31
C ILE A 139 -12.04 10.90 21.63
N PRO A 140 -12.34 10.11 22.69
CA PRO A 140 -13.70 9.95 23.18
C PRO A 140 -14.32 11.29 23.57
N LYS A 141 -15.64 11.43 23.37
CA LYS A 141 -16.41 12.66 23.67
C LYS A 141 -16.17 13.19 25.09
N ASN A 142 -16.03 12.29 26.06
CA ASN A 142 -15.86 12.59 27.47
C ASN A 142 -14.40 12.51 27.94
N SER A 143 -13.43 12.51 26.99
CA SER A 143 -12.01 12.53 27.33
C SER A 143 -11.60 13.82 28.01
N SER A 144 -10.65 13.75 28.94
CA SER A 144 -9.98 14.91 29.53
C SER A 144 -8.92 15.53 28.61
N ILE A 145 -8.56 14.85 27.51
CA ILE A 145 -7.63 15.34 26.51
C ILE A 145 -8.34 16.42 25.70
N ASN A 146 -7.69 17.56 25.47
CA ASN A 146 -8.27 18.67 24.71
C ASN A 146 -7.40 19.13 23.54
N ASN A 147 -6.11 18.82 23.57
CA ASN A 147 -5.14 19.22 22.56
C ASN A 147 -3.97 18.21 22.51
N VAL A 148 -3.04 18.41 21.58
CA VAL A 148 -1.90 17.50 21.36
C VAL A 148 -0.97 17.42 22.58
N ALA A 149 -0.80 18.50 23.36
CA ALA A 149 0.07 18.47 24.54
C ALA A 149 -0.42 17.50 25.63
N ASP A 150 -1.74 17.26 25.68
CA ASP A 150 -2.35 16.32 26.63
C ASP A 150 -2.07 14.84 26.29
N LEU A 151 -1.47 14.57 25.13
CA LEU A 151 -1.09 13.21 24.69
C LEU A 151 0.17 12.69 25.40
N LYS A 152 0.87 13.52 26.19
CA LYS A 152 2.02 13.08 26.99
C LYS A 152 1.65 11.93 27.91
N GLY A 153 2.36 10.79 27.78
CA GLY A 153 2.12 9.57 28.57
C GLY A 153 0.87 8.80 28.17
N LYS A 154 0.25 9.10 27.03
CA LYS A 154 -0.98 8.46 26.56
C LYS A 154 -0.70 7.34 25.57
N ASN A 155 -1.64 6.40 25.50
CA ASN A 155 -1.70 5.36 24.49
C ASN A 155 -2.47 5.88 23.29
N VAL A 156 -1.85 5.93 22.11
CA VAL A 156 -2.47 6.41 20.88
C VAL A 156 -2.49 5.30 19.85
N ALA A 157 -3.69 4.93 19.39
CA ALA A 157 -3.83 3.97 18.29
C ALA A 157 -3.35 4.57 16.97
N VAL A 158 -2.49 3.83 16.28
CA VAL A 158 -2.03 4.10 14.91
C VAL A 158 -2.21 2.83 14.08
N VAL A 159 -2.38 2.95 12.76
CA VAL A 159 -2.55 1.77 11.89
C VAL A 159 -1.29 0.93 11.83
N GLY A 160 -0.15 1.53 12.06
CA GLY A 160 1.17 0.92 12.12
C GLY A 160 2.21 1.99 12.37
N VAL A 161 3.28 1.65 13.05
CA VAL A 161 4.37 2.58 13.39
C VAL A 161 5.18 2.91 12.13
N ASN A 162 5.57 4.16 11.97
CA ASN A 162 6.28 4.71 10.79
C ASN A 162 5.49 4.58 9.48
N THR A 163 4.18 4.72 9.53
CA THR A 163 3.31 4.50 8.36
C THR A 163 2.91 5.77 7.61
N GLY A 164 2.89 6.91 8.26
CA GLY A 164 2.49 8.17 7.64
C GLY A 164 1.52 8.98 8.50
N GLY A 165 0.66 8.33 9.31
CA GLY A 165 -0.20 9.01 10.28
C GLY A 165 0.53 9.31 11.58
N ASP A 166 1.35 8.39 12.04
CA ASP A 166 2.18 8.53 13.23
C ASP A 166 3.24 9.64 13.09
N ILE A 167 3.94 9.73 11.96
CA ILE A 167 4.98 10.74 11.76
C ILE A 167 4.46 12.18 11.96
N PRO A 168 3.39 12.65 11.28
CA PRO A 168 2.88 14.00 11.52
C PRO A 168 2.26 14.17 12.91
N MET A 169 1.72 13.12 13.53
CA MET A 169 1.29 13.15 14.92
C MET A 169 2.47 13.43 15.86
N LEU A 170 3.62 12.76 15.66
CA LEU A 170 4.82 13.00 16.44
C LEU A 170 5.44 14.38 16.15
N GLN A 171 5.34 14.90 14.92
CA GLN A 171 5.68 16.29 14.59
C GLN A 171 4.80 17.27 15.37
N ALA A 172 3.48 17.02 15.40
CA ALA A 172 2.55 17.83 16.19
C ALA A 172 2.86 17.79 17.68
N ALA A 173 3.26 16.63 18.22
CA ALA A 173 3.70 16.48 19.60
C ALA A 173 4.95 17.32 19.89
N ALA A 174 5.96 17.25 19.04
CA ALA A 174 7.17 18.07 19.16
C ALA A 174 6.84 19.59 19.07
N ALA A 175 6.00 19.99 18.15
CA ALA A 175 5.54 21.38 18.01
C ALA A 175 4.73 21.86 19.21
N ALA A 176 3.99 20.96 19.89
CA ALA A 176 3.28 21.23 21.12
C ALA A 176 4.19 21.23 22.38
N GLY A 177 5.50 21.03 22.22
CA GLY A 177 6.49 21.08 23.30
C GLY A 177 6.55 19.82 24.17
N ILE A 178 6.01 18.69 23.71
CA ILE A 178 6.15 17.40 24.40
C ILE A 178 7.15 16.49 23.65
N ASP A 179 7.88 15.69 24.41
CA ASP A 179 8.75 14.67 23.81
C ASP A 179 7.88 13.65 23.06
N PRO A 180 8.03 13.47 21.74
CA PRO A 180 7.29 12.48 20.99
C PRO A 180 7.40 11.05 21.55
N LYS A 181 8.52 10.70 22.15
CA LYS A 181 8.75 9.39 22.81
C LYS A 181 7.92 9.19 24.07
N SER A 182 7.30 10.24 24.61
CA SER A 182 6.36 10.13 25.73
C SER A 182 4.98 9.59 25.32
N ILE A 183 4.69 9.51 24.03
CA ILE A 183 3.47 8.90 23.46
C ILE A 183 3.73 7.42 23.23
N THR A 184 2.85 6.55 23.71
CA THR A 184 2.89 5.12 23.44
C THR A 184 2.02 4.82 22.22
N GLU A 185 2.64 4.49 21.11
CA GLU A 185 1.92 4.10 19.89
C GLU A 185 1.49 2.64 19.97
N ILE A 186 0.19 2.40 19.77
CA ILE A 186 -0.42 1.06 19.75
C ILE A 186 -0.91 0.77 18.32
N ALA A 187 -0.36 -0.27 17.72
CA ALA A 187 -0.81 -0.70 16.38
C ALA A 187 -2.22 -1.29 16.46
N VAL A 188 -3.18 -0.61 15.86
CA VAL A 188 -4.59 -1.03 15.76
C VAL A 188 -5.06 -0.82 14.32
N PRO A 189 -5.56 -1.85 13.63
CA PRO A 189 -6.19 -1.66 12.32
C PRO A 189 -7.31 -0.62 12.39
N TYR A 190 -7.48 0.20 11.36
CA TYR A 190 -8.49 1.28 11.36
C TYR A 190 -9.88 0.81 11.80
N ALA A 191 -10.34 -0.34 11.30
CA ALA A 191 -11.65 -0.90 11.67
C ALA A 191 -11.79 -1.25 13.15
N GLY A 192 -10.69 -1.41 13.88
CA GLY A 192 -10.67 -1.70 15.33
C GLY A 192 -10.57 -0.46 16.22
N MET A 193 -10.26 0.72 15.66
CA MET A 193 -9.94 1.91 16.45
C MET A 193 -11.13 2.42 17.28
N GLN A 194 -12.34 2.36 16.73
CA GLN A 194 -13.54 2.75 17.48
C GLN A 194 -13.71 1.90 18.74
N ALA A 195 -13.65 0.59 18.59
CA ALA A 195 -13.77 -0.33 19.73
C ALA A 195 -12.66 -0.11 20.77
N ALA A 196 -11.42 0.13 20.32
CA ALA A 196 -10.29 0.40 21.20
C ALA A 196 -10.49 1.68 22.02
N LEU A 197 -11.02 2.76 21.41
CA LEU A 197 -11.37 4.01 22.10
C LEU A 197 -12.54 3.83 23.08
N GLU A 198 -13.60 3.12 22.67
CA GLU A 198 -14.77 2.85 23.51
C GLU A 198 -14.44 1.99 24.73
N GLN A 199 -13.55 1.02 24.58
CA GLN A 199 -13.08 0.13 25.65
C GLN A 199 -12.00 0.77 26.53
N GLY A 200 -11.48 1.95 26.16
CA GLY A 200 -10.41 2.62 26.89
C GLY A 200 -9.06 1.89 26.83
N THR A 201 -8.84 1.02 25.84
CA THR A 201 -7.54 0.37 25.61
C THR A 201 -6.53 1.34 25.03
N VAL A 202 -7.00 2.41 24.38
CA VAL A 202 -6.24 3.57 23.95
C VAL A 202 -6.95 4.85 24.36
N ASP A 203 -6.17 5.91 24.59
CA ASP A 203 -6.68 7.23 25.00
C ASP A 203 -7.10 8.10 23.80
N ALA A 204 -6.43 7.91 22.65
CA ALA A 204 -6.67 8.59 21.40
C ALA A 204 -6.38 7.65 20.21
N ALA A 205 -6.81 8.04 19.01
CA ALA A 205 -6.50 7.32 17.77
C ALA A 205 -6.23 8.31 16.63
N PHE A 206 -5.22 8.02 15.81
CA PHE A 206 -5.08 8.65 14.53
C PHE A 206 -5.86 7.83 13.49
N ALA A 207 -6.87 8.43 12.89
CA ALA A 207 -7.67 7.82 11.85
C ALA A 207 -7.65 8.65 10.56
N ALA A 208 -7.89 7.98 9.43
CA ALA A 208 -7.91 8.60 8.11
C ALA A 208 -9.06 8.08 7.26
N ASP A 209 -9.41 8.87 6.21
CA ASP A 209 -10.39 8.54 5.18
C ASP A 209 -11.78 8.20 5.78
N THR A 210 -12.42 7.19 5.28
CA THR A 210 -13.73 6.72 5.74
C THR A 210 -13.76 6.46 7.25
N TYR A 211 -12.70 5.91 7.82
CA TYR A 211 -12.63 5.61 9.25
C TYR A 211 -12.55 6.87 10.13
N TYR A 212 -11.88 7.93 9.64
CA TYR A 212 -11.92 9.23 10.30
C TYR A 212 -13.35 9.77 10.39
N HIS A 213 -14.07 9.78 9.28
CA HIS A 213 -15.45 10.27 9.25
C HIS A 213 -16.38 9.39 10.08
N GLN A 214 -16.24 8.07 10.03
CA GLN A 214 -17.03 7.16 10.88
C GLN A 214 -16.87 7.48 12.38
N LEU A 215 -15.65 7.76 12.83
CA LEU A 215 -15.40 8.14 14.22
C LEU A 215 -16.01 9.52 14.55
N VAL A 216 -15.87 10.51 13.66
CA VAL A 216 -16.49 11.84 13.83
C VAL A 216 -18.01 11.70 13.92
N ASP A 217 -18.64 10.94 13.03
CA ASP A 217 -20.09 10.71 13.01
C ASP A 217 -20.56 9.94 14.25
N ALA A 218 -19.71 9.04 14.81
CA ALA A 218 -19.97 8.37 16.08
C ALA A 218 -19.78 9.27 17.31
N GLY A 219 -19.38 10.55 17.11
CA GLY A 219 -19.29 11.56 18.17
C GLY A 219 -17.93 11.67 18.86
N PHE A 220 -16.90 11.04 18.30
CA PHE A 220 -15.52 11.29 18.74
C PHE A 220 -15.09 12.70 18.31
N LYS A 221 -14.19 13.32 19.10
CA LYS A 221 -13.71 14.68 18.83
C LYS A 221 -12.35 14.63 18.14
N SER A 222 -12.17 15.32 17.04
CA SER A 222 -10.85 15.58 16.46
C SER A 222 -10.19 16.74 17.22
N ILE A 223 -8.95 16.54 17.70
CA ILE A 223 -8.17 17.55 18.43
C ILE A 223 -7.04 18.15 17.61
N ALA A 224 -6.68 17.53 16.49
CA ALA A 224 -5.67 18.03 15.54
C ALA A 224 -5.79 17.28 14.19
N SER A 225 -5.33 17.93 13.13
CA SER A 225 -5.21 17.36 11.78
C SER A 225 -3.74 17.39 11.31
N PRO A 226 -2.84 16.61 11.94
CA PRO A 226 -1.40 16.79 11.77
C PRO A 226 -0.90 16.52 10.35
N VAL A 227 -1.58 15.69 9.56
CA VAL A 227 -1.24 15.48 8.14
C VAL A 227 -1.40 16.80 7.37
N ARG A 228 -2.54 17.48 7.55
CA ARG A 228 -2.79 18.79 6.90
C ARG A 228 -1.83 19.87 7.34
N GLU A 229 -1.44 19.85 8.62
CA GLU A 229 -0.61 20.86 9.24
C GLU A 229 0.87 20.71 8.85
N PHE A 230 1.38 19.49 8.73
CA PHE A 230 2.81 19.21 8.60
C PHE A 230 3.23 18.60 7.26
N GLN A 231 2.29 18.06 6.46
CA GLN A 231 2.61 17.31 5.26
C GLN A 231 2.00 17.88 3.96
N GLY A 232 1.68 19.18 3.92
CA GLY A 232 1.05 19.79 2.74
C GLY A 232 1.80 19.50 1.42
N ASN A 233 1.06 19.04 0.41
CA ASN A 233 1.57 18.66 -0.93
C ASN A 233 2.60 17.52 -0.94
N MET A 234 2.79 16.82 0.19
CA MET A 234 3.73 15.69 0.26
C MET A 234 3.11 14.44 -0.36
N PRO A 235 3.90 13.58 -1.04
CA PRO A 235 3.44 12.25 -1.40
C PRO A 235 3.20 11.44 -0.12
N VAL A 236 1.97 10.98 0.10
CA VAL A 236 1.60 10.17 1.27
C VAL A 236 1.61 8.70 0.94
N THR A 237 0.98 8.35 -0.17
CA THR A 237 0.87 6.98 -0.63
C THR A 237 1.55 6.81 -1.98
N VAL A 238 2.24 5.70 -2.15
CA VAL A 238 3.07 5.42 -3.32
C VAL A 238 2.96 3.95 -3.71
N TRP A 239 3.34 3.66 -4.94
CA TRP A 239 3.56 2.31 -5.45
C TRP A 239 5.03 1.96 -5.38
N ALA A 240 5.35 0.74 -4.97
CA ALA A 240 6.72 0.31 -4.76
C ALA A 240 6.96 -1.13 -5.25
N ALA A 241 8.21 -1.41 -5.61
CA ALA A 241 8.68 -2.75 -5.97
C ALA A 241 10.13 -2.95 -5.51
N THR A 242 10.63 -4.19 -5.58
CA THR A 242 12.04 -4.48 -5.25
C THR A 242 12.97 -4.12 -6.40
N ASP A 243 14.21 -3.76 -6.08
CA ASP A 243 15.27 -3.51 -7.08
C ASP A 243 15.47 -4.69 -8.04
N ASN A 244 15.41 -5.91 -7.52
CA ASN A 244 15.60 -7.11 -8.34
C ASN A 244 14.46 -7.31 -9.33
N TRP A 245 13.22 -7.13 -8.88
CA TRP A 245 12.07 -7.22 -9.77
C TRP A 245 12.09 -6.14 -10.85
N LEU A 246 12.44 -4.91 -10.50
CA LEU A 246 12.54 -3.78 -11.44
C LEU A 246 13.63 -3.99 -12.50
N LYS A 247 14.79 -4.55 -12.12
CA LYS A 247 15.85 -4.90 -13.08
C LYS A 247 15.40 -5.95 -14.09
N SER A 248 14.59 -6.91 -13.66
CA SER A 248 14.11 -7.99 -14.53
C SER A 248 12.85 -7.60 -15.32
N ASN A 249 12.07 -6.62 -14.85
CA ASN A 249 10.76 -6.28 -15.39
C ASN A 249 10.56 -4.77 -15.65
N PRO A 250 11.53 -4.02 -16.21
CA PRO A 250 11.41 -2.57 -16.35
C PRO A 250 10.25 -2.17 -17.26
N GLY A 251 10.00 -2.94 -18.33
CA GLY A 251 8.87 -2.72 -19.25
C GLY A 251 7.52 -2.94 -18.58
N THR A 252 7.42 -3.95 -17.71
CA THR A 252 6.21 -4.23 -16.92
C THR A 252 5.91 -3.11 -15.92
N ALA A 253 6.93 -2.58 -15.25
CA ALA A 253 6.79 -1.45 -14.34
C ALA A 253 6.30 -0.18 -15.07
N LYS A 254 6.81 0.10 -16.30
CA LYS A 254 6.31 1.21 -17.13
C LYS A 254 4.84 1.01 -17.51
N LYS A 255 4.46 -0.18 -17.99
CA LYS A 255 3.07 -0.51 -18.30
C LYS A 255 2.14 -0.31 -17.10
N PHE A 256 2.60 -0.72 -15.89
CA PHE A 256 1.85 -0.47 -14.67
C PHE A 256 1.67 1.03 -14.42
N ASN A 257 2.73 1.83 -14.51
CA ASN A 257 2.66 3.29 -14.34
C ASN A 257 1.74 3.96 -15.37
N ASP A 258 1.73 3.50 -16.62
CA ASP A 258 0.84 4.00 -17.68
C ASP A 258 -0.63 3.73 -17.34
N ALA A 259 -0.95 2.51 -16.88
CA ALA A 259 -2.30 2.16 -16.44
C ALA A 259 -2.73 2.97 -15.20
N MET A 260 -1.84 3.15 -14.24
CA MET A 260 -2.12 3.95 -13.04
C MET A 260 -2.31 5.44 -13.35
N THR A 261 -1.60 5.97 -14.36
CA THR A 261 -1.79 7.35 -14.82
C THR A 261 -3.19 7.55 -15.43
N LYS A 262 -3.67 6.59 -16.22
CA LYS A 262 -5.06 6.60 -16.71
C LYS A 262 -6.07 6.51 -15.57
N ALA A 263 -5.81 5.63 -14.61
CA ALA A 263 -6.67 5.47 -13.43
C ALA A 263 -6.70 6.74 -12.57
N ALA A 264 -5.57 7.41 -12.37
CA ALA A 264 -5.49 8.69 -11.67
C ALA A 264 -6.30 9.78 -12.39
N THR A 265 -6.18 9.87 -13.71
CA THR A 265 -6.97 10.81 -14.53
C THR A 265 -8.47 10.53 -14.39
N PHE A 266 -8.89 9.26 -14.45
CA PHE A 266 -10.29 8.88 -14.26
C PHE A 266 -10.78 9.20 -12.85
N TYR A 267 -9.98 8.90 -11.83
CA TYR A 267 -10.30 9.08 -10.42
C TYR A 267 -10.49 10.57 -10.05
N THR A 268 -9.67 11.44 -10.63
CA THR A 268 -9.69 12.88 -10.34
C THR A 268 -10.71 13.68 -11.16
N ASP A 269 -11.30 13.08 -12.20
CA ASP A 269 -12.32 13.72 -13.02
C ASP A 269 -13.66 13.81 -12.26
N PRO A 270 -14.19 15.02 -12.01
CA PRO A 270 -15.47 15.21 -11.33
C PRO A 270 -16.65 14.47 -11.98
N ALA A 271 -16.60 14.22 -13.29
CA ALA A 271 -17.64 13.47 -14.00
C ALA A 271 -17.71 11.99 -13.57
N ASN A 272 -16.63 11.46 -13.00
CA ASN A 272 -16.51 10.06 -12.61
C ASN A 272 -16.74 9.81 -11.10
N VAL A 273 -17.03 10.86 -10.31
CA VAL A 273 -17.16 10.75 -8.83
C VAL A 273 -18.11 9.62 -8.43
N LYS A 274 -19.28 9.50 -9.08
CA LYS A 274 -20.22 8.41 -8.76
C LYS A 274 -19.61 7.02 -8.98
N ALA A 275 -18.91 6.83 -10.08
CA ALA A 275 -18.28 5.54 -10.38
C ALA A 275 -17.17 5.21 -9.37
N VAL A 276 -16.38 6.20 -8.95
CA VAL A 276 -15.35 6.03 -7.90
C VAL A 276 -15.99 5.71 -6.56
N VAL A 277 -17.09 6.36 -6.18
CA VAL A 277 -17.86 6.05 -4.96
C VAL A 277 -18.36 4.61 -4.98
N ASP A 278 -18.97 4.15 -6.09
CA ASP A 278 -19.49 2.80 -6.22
C ASP A 278 -18.37 1.74 -6.13
N ILE A 279 -17.20 2.01 -6.73
CA ILE A 279 -16.01 1.17 -6.61
C ILE A 279 -15.53 1.11 -5.15
N THR A 280 -15.37 2.27 -4.51
CA THR A 280 -14.91 2.38 -3.12
C THR A 280 -15.85 1.65 -2.15
N ALA A 281 -17.15 1.84 -2.29
CA ALA A 281 -18.17 1.18 -1.46
C ALA A 281 -18.06 -0.35 -1.55
N ARG A 282 -17.86 -0.87 -2.76
CA ARG A 282 -17.72 -2.30 -3.01
C ARG A 282 -16.43 -2.87 -2.40
N ILE A 283 -15.30 -2.17 -2.53
CA ILE A 283 -14.02 -2.58 -1.96
C ILE A 283 -14.10 -2.61 -0.42
N LYS A 284 -14.70 -1.57 0.17
CA LYS A 284 -14.83 -1.42 1.62
C LYS A 284 -16.01 -2.22 2.20
N GLN A 285 -16.86 -2.83 1.35
CA GLN A 285 -18.06 -3.56 1.73
C GLN A 285 -19.02 -2.71 2.60
N VAL A 286 -19.20 -1.46 2.22
CA VAL A 286 -20.10 -0.49 2.87
C VAL A 286 -21.16 0.00 1.87
N ASP A 287 -22.25 0.62 2.38
CA ASP A 287 -23.21 1.32 1.53
C ASP A 287 -22.54 2.53 0.86
N ALA A 288 -22.89 2.79 -0.40
CA ALA A 288 -22.32 3.91 -1.16
C ALA A 288 -22.61 5.29 -0.51
N SER A 289 -23.69 5.41 0.25
CA SER A 289 -24.02 6.62 1.01
C SER A 289 -23.05 6.89 2.17
N MET A 290 -22.30 5.88 2.61
CA MET A 290 -21.28 6.03 3.66
C MET A 290 -19.92 6.48 3.10
N VAL A 291 -19.75 6.49 1.78
CA VAL A 291 -18.53 6.96 1.14
C VAL A 291 -18.61 8.46 0.90
N ASN A 292 -17.76 9.22 1.57
CA ASN A 292 -17.70 10.68 1.39
C ASN A 292 -16.64 11.05 0.33
N PRO A 293 -17.04 11.42 -0.89
CA PRO A 293 -16.06 11.76 -1.94
C PRO A 293 -15.25 13.04 -1.64
N LYS A 294 -15.71 13.87 -0.69
CA LYS A 294 -14.96 15.08 -0.26
C LYS A 294 -13.73 14.74 0.57
N SER A 295 -13.64 13.49 1.08
CA SER A 295 -12.47 13.01 1.82
C SER A 295 -11.39 12.40 0.92
N TYR A 296 -11.64 12.27 -0.38
CA TYR A 296 -10.66 11.69 -1.29
C TYR A 296 -9.43 12.59 -1.38
N VAL A 297 -8.26 11.97 -1.22
CA VAL A 297 -6.99 12.67 -1.46
C VAL A 297 -6.76 12.86 -2.95
N PRO A 298 -6.19 13.98 -3.37
CA PRO A 298 -5.72 14.14 -4.75
C PRO A 298 -4.73 13.04 -5.09
N VAL A 299 -4.79 12.56 -6.32
CA VAL A 299 -3.90 11.52 -6.83
C VAL A 299 -2.97 12.13 -7.87
N ASN A 300 -1.66 11.88 -7.70
CA ASN A 300 -0.64 12.26 -8.66
C ASN A 300 0.37 11.12 -8.78
N THR A 301 0.53 10.57 -9.98
CA THR A 301 1.51 9.52 -10.26
C THR A 301 2.94 10.05 -10.30
N SER A 302 3.15 11.36 -10.43
CA SER A 302 4.45 12.00 -10.38
C SER A 302 4.81 12.43 -8.96
N ILE A 303 6.03 12.14 -8.53
CA ILE A 303 6.54 12.47 -7.20
C ILE A 303 7.12 13.90 -7.19
N ASN A 304 6.64 14.74 -6.28
CA ASN A 304 7.28 16.00 -5.97
C ASN A 304 8.51 15.74 -5.07
N LEU A 305 9.70 15.98 -5.62
CA LEU A 305 10.94 15.70 -4.90
C LEU A 305 11.18 16.65 -3.72
N ALA A 306 10.77 17.91 -3.83
CA ALA A 306 10.99 18.90 -2.77
C ALA A 306 10.13 18.57 -1.53
N THR A 307 8.83 18.32 -1.71
CA THR A 307 7.94 17.98 -0.58
C THR A 307 8.19 16.56 -0.06
N GLY A 308 8.60 15.63 -0.93
CA GLY A 308 9.08 14.32 -0.51
C GLY A 308 10.34 14.42 0.36
N GLN A 309 11.28 15.32 0.02
CA GLN A 309 12.48 15.56 0.83
C GLN A 309 12.11 16.14 2.20
N ALA A 310 11.19 17.11 2.25
CA ALA A 310 10.72 17.68 3.51
C ALA A 310 10.17 16.59 4.46
N GLY A 311 9.46 15.60 3.93
CA GLY A 311 9.01 14.45 4.72
C GLY A 311 10.16 13.59 5.27
N ILE A 312 11.22 13.38 4.49
CA ILE A 312 12.41 12.66 4.94
C ILE A 312 13.14 13.45 6.04
N ASP A 313 13.26 14.78 5.88
CA ASP A 313 13.92 15.65 6.84
C ASP A 313 13.17 15.67 8.18
N ALA A 314 11.85 15.72 8.16
CA ALA A 314 11.02 15.59 9.34
C ALA A 314 11.24 14.25 10.08
N MET A 315 11.32 13.14 9.35
CA MET A 315 11.63 11.83 9.92
C MET A 315 13.04 11.77 10.52
N LYS A 316 13.99 12.51 9.93
CA LYS A 316 15.34 12.65 10.47
C LYS A 316 15.34 13.44 11.78
N GLU A 317 14.61 14.54 11.86
CA GLU A 317 14.47 15.36 13.08
C GLU A 317 13.87 14.53 14.23
N LEU A 318 12.89 13.68 13.94
CA LEU A 318 12.29 12.74 14.90
C LEU A 318 13.18 11.52 15.23
N GLY A 319 14.34 11.37 14.56
CA GLY A 319 15.29 10.30 14.81
C GLY A 319 14.97 8.95 14.12
N PHE A 320 13.99 8.90 13.22
CA PHE A 320 13.66 7.68 12.45
C PHE A 320 14.66 7.40 11.32
N VAL A 321 15.30 8.45 10.81
CA VAL A 321 16.32 8.37 9.78
C VAL A 321 17.63 8.93 10.33
N THR A 322 18.65 8.10 10.45
CA THR A 322 19.95 8.48 11.02
C THR A 322 21.04 8.71 9.94
N LYS A 323 20.81 8.19 8.73
CA LYS A 323 21.74 8.33 7.60
C LYS A 323 21.21 9.37 6.61
N PRO A 324 22.09 10.06 5.87
CA PRO A 324 21.65 10.92 4.77
C PRO A 324 20.83 10.12 3.75
N LEU A 325 19.67 10.64 3.40
CA LEU A 325 18.78 10.06 2.40
C LEU A 325 18.15 11.19 1.60
N THR A 326 18.09 11.03 0.28
CA THR A 326 17.41 11.97 -0.62
C THR A 326 16.13 11.31 -1.20
N ALA A 327 15.13 12.13 -1.48
CA ALA A 327 13.91 11.66 -2.14
C ALA A 327 14.23 10.98 -3.48
N GLU A 328 15.18 11.53 -4.26
CA GLU A 328 15.66 10.95 -5.52
C GLU A 328 16.22 9.53 -5.33
N ALA A 329 16.97 9.27 -4.26
CA ALA A 329 17.56 7.96 -3.99
C ALA A 329 16.51 6.88 -3.68
N MET A 330 15.30 7.28 -3.27
CA MET A 330 14.20 6.35 -3.01
C MET A 330 13.48 5.91 -4.29
N LEU A 331 13.65 6.65 -5.40
CA LEU A 331 12.89 6.41 -6.62
C LEU A 331 13.59 5.41 -7.54
N TRP A 332 12.79 4.65 -8.26
CA TRP A 332 13.22 3.95 -9.47
C TRP A 332 13.61 4.95 -10.55
N ALA A 333 14.61 4.61 -11.39
CA ALA A 333 15.15 5.52 -12.38
C ALA A 333 14.09 6.10 -13.34
N ASP A 334 13.08 5.29 -13.71
CA ASP A 334 11.99 5.68 -14.60
C ASP A 334 10.71 6.10 -13.84
N ALA A 335 10.75 6.26 -12.51
CA ALA A 335 9.60 6.75 -11.76
C ALA A 335 9.25 8.18 -12.18
N PRO A 336 7.96 8.50 -12.43
CA PRO A 336 7.54 9.85 -12.74
C PRO A 336 7.84 10.82 -11.58
N ARG A 337 8.45 11.95 -11.89
CA ARG A 337 8.85 12.95 -10.86
C ARG A 337 8.99 14.34 -11.42
N PHE A 338 8.96 15.32 -10.54
CA PHE A 338 9.26 16.74 -10.83
C PHE A 338 9.93 17.40 -9.63
N ALA A 339 10.69 18.48 -9.88
CA ALA A 339 11.46 19.17 -8.86
C ALA A 339 10.81 20.48 -8.39
N ASN A 340 9.61 20.79 -8.79
CA ASN A 340 8.67 21.91 -8.52
C ASN A 340 8.00 22.35 -9.80
#